data_d0f553764a5d9b720f07511475c1874e
#
_entry.id   d0f553764a5d9b720f07511475c1874e
#
_cell.length_a   1.000
_cell.length_b   1.000
_cell.length_c   1.000
_cell.angle_alpha   90.00
_cell.angle_beta   90.00
_cell.angle_gamma   90.00
#
_symmetry.space_group_name_H-M   'P 1'
#
loop_
_entity.id
_entity.type
_entity.pdbx_description
1 polymer ?
#
loop_
_entity_poly.entity_id
_entity_poly.type
_entity_poly.pdbx_seq_one_letter_code
_entity_poly.pdbx_strand_id
1 'polypeptide(L)'
;GEMRRSRDNGCCHDGCRNRTSGLFYLHTLGAANTIDRIIDVFPPSQQRQIAVQLSSVLQAVVSQQLVPDLTGGLTPAFEIMNTTPAIKNMIRDNKVHQIDGLIYSSSANGMLSMDNSLLRLYQQGVIDRQEALNHASNPEMLAKNCGTKKAPQFFILFYFFIFTNFV
;
A
#
# COMPACT_ATOMS: atom_id res chain seq x y z
N GLY A 1 3.86 -10.57 16.73
CA GLY A 1 4.24 -10.29 15.34
C GLY A 1 5.63 -9.72 15.27
N GLU A 2 6.48 -10.35 14.49
CA GLU A 2 7.90 -10.09 14.44
C GLU A 2 8.18 -8.94 13.46
N MET A 3 8.76 -7.84 13.95
CA MET A 3 9.33 -6.78 13.12
C MET A 3 10.73 -7.18 12.68
N ARG A 4 10.97 -7.41 11.39
CA ARG A 4 12.31 -7.66 10.83
C ARG A 4 12.85 -6.42 10.14
N ARG A 5 14.07 -6.00 10.56
CA ARG A 5 14.83 -4.91 9.94
C ARG A 5 15.79 -5.50 8.91
N SER A 6 15.67 -5.10 7.64
CA SER A 6 16.70 -5.34 6.64
C SER A 6 17.81 -4.30 6.80
N ARG A 7 19.04 -4.74 6.97
CA ARG A 7 20.23 -3.87 6.94
C ARG A 7 20.79 -3.91 5.53
N ASP A 8 20.65 -2.83 4.79
CA ASP A 8 21.48 -2.61 3.62
C ASP A 8 22.71 -1.80 4.07
N ASN A 9 23.87 -2.48 4.05
CA ASN A 9 25.17 -1.87 4.27
C ASN A 9 25.58 -1.15 2.98
N GLY A 10 25.27 0.13 2.87
CA GLY A 10 25.83 1.04 1.88
C GLY A 10 26.62 2.14 2.57
N CYS A 11 27.92 1.93 2.75
CA CYS A 11 28.83 2.95 3.23
C CYS A 11 29.12 3.94 2.11
N CYS A 12 28.72 5.21 2.28
CA CYS A 12 29.29 6.33 1.52
C CYS A 12 29.81 7.38 2.49
N HIS A 13 31.11 7.60 2.40
CA HIS A 13 31.84 8.65 3.05
C HIS A 13 31.37 10.04 2.62
N ASP A 14 31.39 10.94 3.58
CA ASP A 14 31.36 12.39 3.54
C ASP A 14 30.01 13.12 3.50
N GLY A 15 29.73 13.73 4.65
CA GLY A 15 29.05 15.04 4.72
C GLY A 15 27.52 15.07 4.74
N CYS A 16 26.80 13.96 4.64
CA CYS A 16 25.35 13.92 4.73
C CYS A 16 24.87 13.65 6.15
N ARG A 17 24.09 14.59 6.69
CA ARG A 17 23.25 14.41 7.89
C ARG A 17 22.55 13.06 7.78
N ASN A 18 22.74 12.19 8.77
CA ASN A 18 22.19 10.84 8.89
C ASN A 18 20.66 10.82 8.71
N ARG A 19 20.19 10.72 7.47
CA ARG A 19 18.84 10.25 7.16
C ARG A 19 18.95 8.76 6.85
N THR A 20 18.90 7.94 7.87
CA THR A 20 18.82 6.50 7.67
C THR A 20 17.40 6.19 7.21
N SER A 21 17.23 5.86 5.94
CA SER A 21 15.97 5.29 5.44
C SER A 21 15.88 3.85 5.93
N GLY A 22 14.81 3.52 6.64
CA GLY A 22 14.52 2.17 7.13
C GLY A 22 13.37 1.56 6.35
N LEU A 23 13.53 0.32 5.88
CA LEU A 23 12.45 -0.50 5.35
C LEU A 23 12.05 -1.53 6.40
N PHE A 24 10.74 -1.63 6.65
CA PHE A 24 10.18 -2.56 7.63
C PHE A 24 9.12 -3.43 6.96
N TYR A 25 9.09 -4.71 7.31
CA TYR A 25 8.10 -5.67 6.85
C TYR A 25 7.15 -6.02 7.99
N LEU A 26 5.85 -5.99 7.69
CA LEU A 26 4.77 -6.35 8.61
C LEU A 26 3.78 -7.28 7.92
N HIS A 27 3.28 -8.27 8.64
CA HIS A 27 2.21 -9.15 8.15
C HIS A 27 0.85 -8.51 8.43
N THR A 28 0.50 -7.48 7.65
CA THR A 28 -0.75 -6.73 7.75
C THR A 28 -1.31 -6.48 6.36
N LEU A 29 -2.63 -6.40 6.25
CA LEU A 29 -3.33 -6.04 5.02
C LEU A 29 -3.85 -4.61 5.14
N GLY A 30 -3.51 -3.77 4.16
CA GLY A 30 -3.93 -2.38 4.10
C GLY A 30 -3.03 -1.42 4.89
N ALA A 31 -2.96 -0.18 4.40
CA ALA A 31 -2.10 0.85 4.97
C ALA A 31 -2.61 1.34 6.34
N ALA A 32 -3.92 1.51 6.50
CA ALA A 32 -4.54 1.91 7.76
C ALA A 32 -4.24 0.88 8.86
N ASN A 33 -4.53 -0.39 8.61
CA ASN A 33 -4.27 -1.48 9.56
C ASN A 33 -2.78 -1.61 9.92
N THR A 34 -1.89 -1.33 8.96
CA THR A 34 -0.44 -1.33 9.20
C THR A 34 -0.04 -0.25 10.21
N ILE A 35 -0.60 0.96 10.05
CA ILE A 35 -0.34 2.09 10.96
C ILE A 35 -0.87 1.79 12.37
N ASP A 36 -2.12 1.33 12.48
CA ASP A 36 -2.71 0.95 13.76
C ASP A 36 -1.89 -0.14 14.46
N ARG A 37 -1.48 -1.16 13.71
CA ARG A 37 -0.65 -2.26 14.25
C ARG A 37 0.69 -1.77 14.79
N ILE A 38 1.33 -0.79 14.13
CA ILE A 38 2.57 -0.20 14.63
C ILE A 38 2.32 0.53 15.94
N ILE A 39 1.24 1.30 16.05
CA ILE A 39 0.90 2.06 17.25
C ILE A 39 0.54 1.13 18.41
N ASP A 40 -0.24 0.07 18.14
CA ASP A 40 -0.75 -0.87 19.15
C ASP A 40 0.32 -1.76 19.78
N VAL A 41 1.51 -1.86 19.19
CA VAL A 41 2.66 -2.55 19.81
C VAL A 41 3.10 -1.86 21.09
N PHE A 42 2.83 -0.56 21.24
CA PHE A 42 3.25 0.25 22.37
C PHE A 42 2.17 0.35 23.46
N PRO A 43 2.56 0.53 24.74
CA PRO A 43 1.61 0.73 25.82
C PRO A 43 0.68 1.93 25.58
N PRO A 44 -0.58 1.90 26.02
CA PRO A 44 -1.55 2.98 25.77
C PRO A 44 -1.06 4.38 26.15
N SER A 45 -0.26 4.49 27.23
CA SER A 45 0.33 5.75 27.67
C SER A 45 1.32 6.37 26.67
N GLN A 46 1.88 5.57 25.74
CA GLN A 46 2.88 6.01 24.77
C GLN A 46 2.31 6.11 23.35
N GLN A 47 1.17 5.50 23.06
CA GLN A 47 0.59 5.42 21.71
C GLN A 47 0.43 6.78 21.04
N ARG A 48 -0.04 7.80 21.79
CA ARG A 48 -0.17 9.16 21.26
C ARG A 48 1.16 9.76 20.84
N GLN A 49 2.21 9.57 21.63
CA GLN A 49 3.55 10.06 21.30
C GLN A 49 4.12 9.33 20.09
N ILE A 50 3.92 8.02 20.00
CA ILE A 50 4.34 7.19 18.87
C ILE A 50 3.61 7.61 17.59
N ALA A 51 2.30 7.87 17.64
CA ALA A 51 1.52 8.35 16.49
C ALA A 51 2.09 9.68 15.93
N VAL A 52 2.46 10.62 16.81
CA VAL A 52 3.10 11.88 16.42
C VAL A 52 4.46 11.63 15.75
N GLN A 53 5.30 10.76 16.34
CA GLN A 53 6.61 10.43 15.77
C GLN A 53 6.45 9.69 14.42
N LEU A 54 5.57 8.69 14.36
CA LEU A 54 5.29 7.94 13.13
C LEU A 54 4.81 8.87 12.01
N SER A 55 3.90 9.80 12.31
CA SER A 55 3.41 10.79 11.34
C SER A 55 4.50 11.66 10.73
N SER A 56 5.62 11.88 11.45
CA SER A 56 6.73 12.70 10.97
C SER A 56 7.73 11.92 10.11
N VAL A 57 7.94 10.62 10.40
CA VAL A 57 8.98 9.81 9.76
C VAL A 57 8.46 8.90 8.65
N LEU A 58 7.17 8.50 8.70
CA LEU A 58 6.57 7.63 7.68
C LEU A 58 6.57 8.32 6.32
N GLN A 59 7.06 7.63 5.29
CA GLN A 59 7.11 8.14 3.92
C GLN A 59 6.04 7.48 3.04
N ALA A 60 5.94 6.16 3.09
CA ALA A 60 4.98 5.40 2.32
C ALA A 60 4.68 4.07 3.00
N VAL A 61 3.52 3.49 2.67
CA VAL A 61 3.16 2.11 2.98
C VAL A 61 2.78 1.42 1.68
N VAL A 62 3.37 0.25 1.44
CA VAL A 62 3.00 -0.63 0.33
C VAL A 62 2.47 -1.92 0.93
N SER A 63 1.21 -2.23 0.67
CA SER A 63 0.57 -3.47 1.07
C SER A 63 0.39 -4.36 -0.14
N GLN A 64 0.60 -5.67 0.03
CA GLN A 64 0.50 -6.66 -1.04
C GLN A 64 -0.42 -7.80 -0.62
N GLN A 65 -1.26 -8.24 -1.56
CA GLN A 65 -2.01 -9.49 -1.48
C GLN A 65 -1.68 -10.35 -2.69
N LEU A 66 -1.67 -11.67 -2.50
CA LEU A 66 -1.61 -12.64 -3.60
C LEU A 66 -3.01 -13.15 -3.88
N VAL A 67 -3.44 -13.02 -5.13
CA VAL A 67 -4.78 -13.37 -5.59
C VAL A 67 -4.66 -14.48 -6.64
N PRO A 68 -5.49 -15.54 -6.57
CA PRO A 68 -5.52 -16.59 -7.60
C PRO A 68 -5.83 -16.00 -8.97
N ASP A 69 -5.05 -16.38 -9.97
CA ASP A 69 -5.27 -15.99 -11.35
C ASP A 69 -6.01 -17.08 -12.16
N LEU A 70 -6.49 -16.73 -13.35
CA LEU A 70 -7.24 -17.64 -14.21
C LEU A 70 -6.36 -18.78 -14.80
N THR A 71 -5.03 -18.71 -14.64
CA THR A 71 -4.10 -19.74 -15.10
C THR A 71 -3.74 -20.77 -14.03
N GLY A 72 -4.28 -20.60 -12.80
CA GLY A 72 -3.99 -21.45 -11.65
C GLY A 72 -2.74 -21.03 -10.87
N GLY A 73 -2.19 -19.85 -11.14
CA GLY A 73 -1.11 -19.21 -10.42
C GLY A 73 -1.60 -18.21 -9.37
N LEU A 74 -0.68 -17.38 -8.89
CA LEU A 74 -0.94 -16.28 -7.96
C LEU A 74 -0.40 -14.98 -8.56
N THR A 75 -1.26 -13.97 -8.61
CA THR A 75 -0.89 -12.63 -9.09
C THR A 75 -0.92 -11.63 -7.93
N PRO A 76 0.11 -10.77 -7.78
CA PRO A 76 0.14 -9.78 -6.71
C PRO A 76 -0.78 -8.59 -7.01
N ALA A 77 -1.64 -8.24 -6.06
CA ALA A 77 -2.36 -6.97 -6.00
C ALA A 77 -1.70 -6.06 -4.96
N PHE A 78 -1.58 -4.77 -5.26
CA PHE A 78 -0.89 -3.80 -4.42
C PHE A 78 -1.80 -2.66 -3.99
N GLU A 79 -1.61 -2.22 -2.75
CA GLU A 79 -2.07 -0.94 -2.26
C GLU A 79 -0.85 -0.05 -1.98
N ILE A 80 -0.90 1.19 -2.43
CA ILE A 80 0.19 2.15 -2.27
C ILE A 80 -0.36 3.41 -1.63
N MET A 81 0.17 3.75 -0.46
CA MET A 81 -0.11 4.98 0.26
C MET A 81 1.15 5.81 0.37
N ASN A 82 1.14 7.02 -0.18
CA ASN A 82 2.17 8.03 0.04
C ASN A 82 1.75 8.94 1.20
N THR A 83 2.67 9.25 2.12
CA THR A 83 2.34 10.04 3.29
C THR A 83 2.25 11.52 2.95
N THR A 84 1.05 11.99 2.66
CA THR A 84 0.73 13.42 2.43
C THR A 84 0.55 14.17 3.76
N PRO A 85 0.56 15.51 3.77
CA PRO A 85 0.24 16.30 4.97
C PRO A 85 -1.12 15.95 5.59
N ALA A 86 -2.12 15.62 4.78
CA ALA A 86 -3.43 15.20 5.24
C ALA A 86 -3.33 13.87 6.02
N ILE A 87 -2.63 12.88 5.48
CA ILE A 87 -2.41 11.58 6.15
C ILE A 87 -1.61 11.75 7.43
N LYS A 88 -0.58 12.62 7.45
CA LYS A 88 0.18 12.93 8.67
C LYS A 88 -0.72 13.45 9.79
N ASN A 89 -1.66 14.33 9.45
CA ASN A 89 -2.62 14.86 10.42
C ASN A 89 -3.59 13.77 10.90
N MET A 90 -4.10 12.91 10.00
CA MET A 90 -4.98 11.79 10.36
C MET A 90 -4.29 10.81 11.32
N ILE A 91 -3.01 10.47 11.10
CA ILE A 91 -2.24 9.62 12.01
C ILE A 91 -2.08 10.29 13.38
N ARG A 92 -1.73 11.59 13.40
CA ARG A 92 -1.53 12.36 14.63
C ARG A 92 -2.80 12.48 15.47
N ASP A 93 -3.95 12.64 14.78
CA ASP A 93 -5.25 12.82 15.40
C ASP A 93 -5.96 11.50 15.71
N ASN A 94 -5.31 10.36 15.51
CA ASN A 94 -5.86 9.00 15.68
C ASN A 94 -7.13 8.76 14.82
N LYS A 95 -7.13 9.29 13.58
CA LYS A 95 -8.21 9.13 12.59
C LYS A 95 -7.80 8.21 11.46
N VAL A 96 -7.06 7.15 11.78
CA VAL A 96 -6.44 6.23 10.80
C VAL A 96 -7.50 5.58 9.91
N HIS A 97 -8.70 5.28 10.45
CA HIS A 97 -9.83 4.72 9.70
C HIS A 97 -10.31 5.57 8.51
N GLN A 98 -9.94 6.86 8.43
CA GLN A 98 -10.29 7.74 7.30
C GLN A 98 -9.27 7.66 6.15
N ILE A 99 -8.12 7.04 6.38
CA ILE A 99 -7.03 6.96 5.40
C ILE A 99 -7.43 6.20 4.15
N ASP A 100 -8.19 5.09 4.29
CA ASP A 100 -8.62 4.27 3.16
C ASP A 100 -9.48 5.06 2.16
N GLY A 101 -10.39 5.91 2.67
CA GLY A 101 -11.18 6.81 1.84
C GLY A 101 -10.33 7.83 1.08
N LEU A 102 -9.24 8.31 1.72
CA LEU A 102 -8.33 9.26 1.10
C LEU A 102 -7.46 8.58 0.04
N ILE A 103 -6.98 7.34 0.28
CA ILE A 103 -6.25 6.56 -0.72
C ILE A 103 -7.12 6.33 -1.96
N TYR A 104 -8.39 5.95 -1.75
CA TYR A 104 -9.33 5.70 -2.84
C TYR A 104 -9.55 6.95 -3.72
N SER A 105 -9.69 8.14 -3.11
CA SER A 105 -9.94 9.40 -3.81
C SER A 105 -8.69 10.06 -4.41
N SER A 106 -7.49 9.68 -3.96
CA SER A 106 -6.23 10.39 -4.29
C SER A 106 -5.34 9.66 -5.30
N SER A 107 -5.94 8.92 -6.23
CA SER A 107 -5.19 8.18 -7.28
C SER A 107 -4.29 9.08 -8.14
N ALA A 108 -4.60 10.37 -8.27
CA ALA A 108 -3.77 11.36 -8.98
C ALA A 108 -2.42 11.63 -8.29
N ASN A 109 -2.27 11.33 -7.00
CA ASN A 109 -1.05 11.56 -6.22
C ASN A 109 -0.13 10.32 -6.15
N GLY A 110 -0.25 9.39 -7.09
CA GLY A 110 0.51 8.15 -7.09
C GLY A 110 0.07 7.14 -6.03
N MET A 111 -1.11 7.34 -5.43
CA MET A 111 -1.72 6.39 -4.52
C MET A 111 -2.53 5.36 -5.30
N LEU A 112 -2.58 4.14 -4.80
CA LEU A 112 -3.36 3.05 -5.38
C LEU A 112 -4.06 2.30 -4.26
N SER A 113 -5.40 2.29 -4.27
CA SER A 113 -6.15 1.45 -3.34
C SER A 113 -6.15 -0.01 -3.78
N MET A 114 -6.30 -0.92 -2.82
CA MET A 114 -6.39 -2.36 -3.10
C MET A 114 -7.52 -2.65 -4.09
N ASP A 115 -8.69 -2.05 -3.89
CA ASP A 115 -9.86 -2.23 -4.76
C ASP A 115 -9.59 -1.79 -6.21
N ASN A 116 -8.88 -0.66 -6.40
CA ASN A 116 -8.51 -0.21 -7.74
C ASN A 116 -7.46 -1.13 -8.39
N SER A 117 -6.55 -1.71 -7.61
CA SER A 117 -5.60 -2.72 -8.08
C SER A 117 -6.32 -3.98 -8.55
N LEU A 118 -7.24 -4.50 -7.74
CA LEU A 118 -8.07 -5.67 -8.07
C LEU A 118 -8.96 -5.41 -9.29
N LEU A 119 -9.57 -4.23 -9.38
CA LEU A 119 -10.39 -3.84 -10.53
C LEU A 119 -9.56 -3.84 -11.83
N ARG A 120 -8.33 -3.35 -11.80
CA ARG A 120 -7.41 -3.37 -12.95
C ARG A 120 -7.08 -4.81 -13.37
N LEU A 121 -6.75 -5.68 -12.42
CA LEU A 121 -6.46 -7.09 -12.70
C LEU A 121 -7.68 -7.81 -13.32
N TYR A 122 -8.88 -7.54 -12.80
CA TYR A 122 -10.12 -8.06 -13.38
C TYR A 122 -10.37 -7.53 -14.80
N GLN A 123 -10.19 -6.23 -15.03
CA GLN A 123 -10.37 -5.63 -16.37
C GLN A 123 -9.36 -6.15 -17.40
N GLN A 124 -8.15 -6.50 -16.96
CA GLN A 124 -7.11 -7.13 -17.76
C GLN A 124 -7.38 -8.62 -18.02
N GLY A 125 -8.38 -9.21 -17.35
CA GLY A 125 -8.71 -10.63 -17.49
C GLY A 125 -7.69 -11.54 -16.81
N VAL A 126 -6.94 -11.05 -15.83
CA VAL A 126 -5.95 -11.84 -15.07
C VAL A 126 -6.63 -12.63 -13.96
N ILE A 127 -7.59 -12.02 -13.27
CA ILE A 127 -8.33 -12.64 -12.16
C ILE A 127 -9.84 -12.69 -12.48
N ASP A 128 -10.54 -13.62 -11.83
CA ASP A 128 -12.00 -13.69 -11.93
C ASP A 128 -12.69 -12.64 -11.07
N ARG A 129 -13.95 -12.35 -11.42
CA ARG A 129 -14.81 -11.41 -10.67
C ARG A 129 -14.96 -11.81 -9.21
N GLN A 130 -15.17 -13.12 -8.96
CA GLN A 130 -15.38 -13.62 -7.60
C GLN A 130 -14.13 -13.43 -6.75
N GLU A 131 -12.94 -13.70 -7.32
CA GLU A 131 -11.67 -13.48 -6.63
C GLU A 131 -11.42 -12.00 -6.34
N ALA A 132 -11.75 -11.11 -7.27
CA ALA A 132 -11.66 -9.68 -7.04
C ALA A 132 -12.55 -9.22 -5.86
N LEU A 133 -13.77 -9.76 -5.75
CA LEU A 133 -14.69 -9.43 -4.66
C LEU A 133 -14.27 -10.04 -3.31
N ASN A 134 -13.73 -11.26 -3.32
CA ASN A 134 -13.27 -11.96 -2.11
C ASN A 134 -12.09 -11.23 -1.42
N HIS A 135 -11.25 -10.57 -2.23
CA HIS A 135 -10.05 -9.87 -1.75
C HIS A 135 -10.22 -8.35 -1.61
N ALA A 136 -11.41 -7.82 -1.94
CA ALA A 136 -11.69 -6.38 -1.89
C ALA A 136 -11.86 -5.87 -0.46
N SER A 137 -11.38 -4.66 -0.22
CA SER A 137 -11.65 -3.94 1.03
C SER A 137 -13.10 -3.47 1.12
N ASN A 138 -13.70 -3.09 -0.03
CA ASN A 138 -15.12 -2.74 -0.14
C ASN A 138 -15.78 -3.48 -1.33
N PRO A 139 -16.29 -4.73 -1.09
CA PRO A 139 -16.86 -5.55 -2.16
C PRO A 139 -18.06 -4.91 -2.86
N GLU A 140 -18.89 -4.14 -2.13
CA GLU A 140 -20.09 -3.52 -2.70
C GLU A 140 -19.73 -2.43 -3.72
N MET A 141 -18.75 -1.60 -3.41
CA MET A 141 -18.26 -0.57 -4.32
C MET A 141 -17.57 -1.19 -5.53
N LEU A 142 -16.76 -2.24 -5.31
CA LEU A 142 -16.10 -2.95 -6.39
C LEU A 142 -17.09 -3.64 -7.32
N ALA A 143 -18.14 -4.28 -6.78
CA ALA A 143 -19.17 -4.96 -7.56
C ALA A 143 -19.89 -4.01 -8.54
N LYS A 144 -20.17 -2.77 -8.12
CA LYS A 144 -20.75 -1.73 -8.98
C LYS A 144 -19.82 -1.37 -10.14
N ASN A 145 -18.52 -1.30 -9.89
CA ASN A 145 -17.50 -0.94 -10.87
C ASN A 145 -17.16 -2.12 -11.81
N CYS A 146 -17.30 -3.37 -11.35
CA CYS A 146 -17.12 -4.56 -12.18
C CYS A 146 -18.24 -4.76 -13.23
N GLY A 147 -19.39 -4.07 -13.11
CA GLY A 147 -20.49 -4.16 -14.08
C GLY A 147 -20.23 -3.49 -15.44
N THR A 148 -19.26 -2.63 -15.57
CA THR A 148 -18.85 -1.98 -16.82
C THR A 148 -17.61 -2.68 -17.39
N LYS A 149 -17.82 -3.77 -18.15
CA LYS A 149 -16.76 -4.32 -19.01
C LYS A 149 -16.40 -3.26 -20.07
N LYS A 150 -15.39 -2.45 -19.82
CA LYS A 150 -14.65 -1.82 -20.93
C LYS A 150 -13.81 -2.91 -21.58
N ALA A 151 -14.00 -3.09 -22.90
CA ALA A 151 -13.19 -3.99 -23.70
C ALA A 151 -11.69 -3.78 -23.43
N PRO A 152 -10.87 -4.85 -23.44
CA PRO A 152 -9.45 -4.74 -23.18
C PRO A 152 -8.82 -3.81 -24.23
N GLN A 153 -8.43 -2.62 -23.83
CA GLN A 153 -7.45 -1.85 -24.57
C GLN A 153 -6.13 -2.59 -24.40
N PHE A 154 -5.67 -3.20 -25.48
CA PHE A 154 -4.34 -3.75 -25.62
C PHE A 154 -3.30 -2.71 -25.20
N PHE A 155 -2.81 -2.78 -23.96
CA PHE A 155 -1.59 -2.15 -23.54
C PHE A 155 -0.59 -3.24 -23.14
N ILE A 156 -0.15 -4.00 -24.16
CA ILE A 156 1.10 -4.72 -24.10
C ILE A 156 2.17 -3.68 -24.37
N LEU A 157 2.80 -3.18 -23.34
CA LEU A 157 4.13 -2.52 -23.30
C LEU A 157 4.17 -1.59 -22.08
N PHE A 158 4.57 -2.09 -20.91
CA PHE A 158 5.28 -1.27 -19.90
C PHE A 158 5.61 -2.08 -18.63
N TYR A 159 6.04 -3.33 -18.77
CA TYR A 159 6.53 -4.09 -17.60
C TYR A 159 8.02 -4.43 -17.67
N PHE A 160 8.82 -3.59 -18.38
CA PHE A 160 10.26 -3.91 -18.53
C PHE A 160 11.21 -2.72 -18.33
N PHE A 161 10.87 -1.69 -17.51
CA PHE A 161 11.78 -0.53 -17.41
C PHE A 161 11.82 0.17 -16.04
N ILE A 162 11.85 -0.56 -14.93
CA ILE A 162 12.31 0.03 -13.66
C ILE A 162 13.18 -1.00 -12.92
N PHE A 163 14.29 -1.40 -13.51
CA PHE A 163 15.35 -2.12 -12.78
C PHE A 163 16.75 -1.95 -13.39
N THR A 164 17.03 -0.83 -14.02
CA THR A 164 18.41 -0.50 -14.40
C THR A 164 18.57 1.02 -14.38
N ASN A 165 19.00 1.56 -13.24
CA ASN A 165 19.89 2.72 -13.12
C ASN A 165 19.92 3.18 -11.67
N PHE A 166 20.77 2.54 -10.87
CA PHE A 166 21.46 3.16 -9.75
C PHE A 166 22.81 2.47 -9.61
N VAL A 167 23.78 2.99 -10.36
CA VAL A 167 25.20 2.93 -10.02
C VAL A 167 25.55 4.17 -9.24
#